data_10f3936bb9a0a60f5740ebffb2e56df9
#
_entry.id   10f3936bb9a0a60f5740ebffb2e56df9
#
_cell.length_a   1.000
_cell.length_b   1.000
_cell.length_c   1.000
_cell.angle_alpha   90.00
_cell.angle_beta   90.00
_cell.angle_gamma   90.00
#
_symmetry.space_group_name_H-M   'P 1'
#
loop_
_entity.id
_entity.type
_entity.pdbx_description
1 polymer ?
#
loop_
_entity_poly.entity_id
_entity_poly.type
_entity_poly.pdbx_seq_one_letter_code
_entity_poly.pdbx_strand_id
1 'polypeptide(L)'
;LLQVTSEFLQNPMTVTGLDFTFVAEAGSEYLPPRARLYTDDGLNMEYVNALLQNETYRDMADTHEYVMFPAYISGCRSMNRNLFVDGKATHRLVLTECRSEITLRVICVLDILVEKLEYLLAHEAEEEDPDRDMEQIFVRILSDRTADYMQVSRELSELGWSGNHEYMCLILQITY
;
A
#
# COMPACT_ATOMS: atom_id res chain seq x y z
N LEU A 1 5.13 2.52 -12.62
CA LEU A 1 3.78 2.57 -13.20
C LEU A 1 3.00 3.76 -12.64
N LEU A 2 2.79 3.84 -11.32
CA LEU A 2 2.01 4.88 -10.65
C LEU A 2 2.56 6.30 -10.95
N GLN A 3 3.90 6.48 -10.87
CA GLN A 3 4.56 7.76 -11.16
C GLN A 3 4.24 8.27 -12.57
N VAL A 4 4.41 7.43 -13.59
CA VAL A 4 4.13 7.79 -14.98
C VAL A 4 2.67 8.18 -15.20
N THR A 5 1.74 7.43 -14.57
CA THR A 5 0.30 7.71 -14.67
C THR A 5 -0.06 9.00 -13.95
N SER A 6 0.49 9.25 -12.76
CA SER A 6 0.29 10.50 -12.01
C SER A 6 0.77 11.72 -12.80
N GLU A 7 1.96 11.64 -13.40
CA GLU A 7 2.50 12.71 -14.26
C GLU A 7 1.62 12.97 -15.50
N PHE A 8 1.16 11.89 -16.15
CA PHE A 8 0.29 11.98 -17.32
C PHE A 8 -1.07 12.61 -16.99
N LEU A 9 -1.69 12.21 -15.88
CA LEU A 9 -2.97 12.73 -15.40
C LEU A 9 -2.82 14.07 -14.68
N GLN A 10 -1.60 14.50 -14.36
CA GLN A 10 -1.28 15.70 -13.58
C GLN A 10 -1.99 15.73 -12.22
N ASN A 11 -2.19 14.58 -11.60
CA ASN A 11 -2.86 14.47 -10.32
C ASN A 11 -2.16 13.42 -9.44
N PRO A 12 -2.07 13.67 -8.13
CA PRO A 12 -1.51 12.73 -7.18
C PRO A 12 -2.32 11.42 -7.12
N MET A 13 -1.60 10.34 -6.93
CA MET A 13 -2.16 9.00 -6.81
C MET A 13 -1.58 8.28 -5.60
N THR A 14 -2.43 7.56 -4.89
CA THR A 14 -2.03 6.75 -3.73
C THR A 14 -2.66 5.36 -3.84
N VAL A 15 -1.90 4.32 -3.54
CA VAL A 15 -2.39 2.94 -3.36
C VAL A 15 -2.19 2.56 -1.90
N THR A 16 -3.26 2.07 -1.28
CA THR A 16 -3.26 1.63 0.11
C THR A 16 -3.89 0.26 0.24
N GLY A 17 -3.57 -0.47 1.30
CA GLY A 17 -4.43 -1.53 1.81
C GLY A 17 -5.79 -0.97 2.27
N LEU A 18 -6.81 -1.81 2.40
CA LEU A 18 -8.12 -1.39 2.93
C LEU A 18 -8.04 -0.98 4.40
N ASP A 19 -7.02 -1.42 5.11
CA ASP A 19 -6.67 -1.05 6.48
C ASP A 19 -5.80 0.23 6.57
N PHE A 20 -5.64 0.94 5.46
CA PHE A 20 -4.77 2.10 5.29
C PHE A 20 -3.27 1.79 5.38
N THR A 21 -2.84 0.55 5.21
CA THR A 21 -1.43 0.23 5.03
C THR A 21 -0.91 0.90 3.77
N PHE A 22 0.24 1.57 3.87
CA PHE A 22 0.88 2.21 2.72
C PHE A 22 1.41 1.17 1.74
N VAL A 23 1.13 1.36 0.45
CA VAL A 23 1.68 0.54 -0.64
C VAL A 23 2.55 1.39 -1.55
N ALA A 24 1.97 2.43 -2.14
CA ALA A 24 2.71 3.32 -3.04
C ALA A 24 2.00 4.67 -3.19
N GLU A 25 2.75 5.72 -3.48
CA GLU A 25 2.20 7.02 -3.89
C GLU A 25 3.05 7.69 -4.99
N ALA A 26 2.43 8.59 -5.71
CA ALA A 26 3.07 9.42 -6.72
C ALA A 26 2.43 10.82 -6.76
N GLY A 27 3.26 11.86 -6.92
CA GLY A 27 2.79 13.25 -6.99
C GLY A 27 2.30 13.81 -5.65
N SER A 28 2.67 13.22 -4.52
CA SER A 28 2.24 13.65 -3.19
C SER A 28 2.70 15.07 -2.83
N GLU A 29 3.74 15.58 -3.47
CA GLU A 29 4.20 16.97 -3.33
C GLU A 29 3.13 18.00 -3.74
N TYR A 30 2.17 17.61 -4.59
CA TYR A 30 1.05 18.48 -5.01
C TYR A 30 -0.16 18.41 -4.07
N LEU A 31 -0.17 17.47 -3.12
CA LEU A 31 -1.26 17.35 -2.14
C LEU A 31 -1.17 18.46 -1.09
N PRO A 32 -2.26 19.18 -0.82
CA PRO A 32 -2.32 20.03 0.35
C PRO A 32 -2.21 19.16 1.62
N PRO A 33 -1.68 19.70 2.74
CA PRO A 33 -1.45 18.91 3.96
C PRO A 33 -2.66 18.10 4.44
N ARG A 34 -3.87 18.66 4.31
CA ARG A 34 -5.12 17.98 4.71
C ARG A 34 -5.50 16.79 3.84
N ALA A 35 -5.07 16.79 2.58
CA ALA A 35 -5.35 15.70 1.64
C ALA A 35 -4.30 14.60 1.66
N ARG A 36 -3.23 14.76 2.43
CA ARG A 36 -2.21 13.73 2.60
C ARG A 36 -2.71 12.68 3.58
N LEU A 37 -2.80 11.45 3.12
CA LEU A 37 -3.14 10.32 3.97
C LEU A 37 -1.97 9.96 4.91
N TYR A 38 -0.74 10.12 4.41
CA TYR A 38 0.49 9.93 5.18
C TYR A 38 1.22 11.25 5.33
N THR A 39 1.76 11.47 6.51
CA THR A 39 2.56 12.64 6.89
C THR A 39 3.86 12.16 7.53
N ASP A 40 4.78 13.07 7.82
CA ASP A 40 6.03 12.75 8.51
C ASP A 40 5.79 12.13 9.90
N ASP A 41 4.64 12.44 10.52
CA ASP A 41 4.22 11.88 11.81
C ASP A 41 3.45 10.54 11.68
N GLY A 42 3.27 10.01 10.47
CA GLY A 42 2.55 8.78 10.17
C GLY A 42 1.18 9.00 9.54
N LEU A 43 0.24 8.10 9.81
CA LEU A 43 -1.11 8.12 9.23
C LEU A 43 -1.92 9.33 9.72
N ASN A 44 -2.51 10.09 8.80
CA ASN A 44 -3.35 11.25 9.11
C ASN A 44 -4.72 10.80 9.65
N MET A 45 -4.81 10.68 10.97
CA MET A 45 -6.03 10.19 11.65
C MET A 45 -7.24 11.11 11.48
N GLU A 46 -7.05 12.43 11.26
CA GLU A 46 -8.16 13.35 10.96
C GLU A 46 -8.81 12.98 9.63
N TYR A 47 -7.99 12.73 8.61
CA TYR A 47 -8.46 12.31 7.30
C TYR A 47 -9.10 10.91 7.33
N VAL A 48 -8.47 9.94 7.99
CA VAL A 48 -9.01 8.59 8.15
C VAL A 48 -10.37 8.60 8.84
N ASN A 49 -10.50 9.34 9.95
CA ASN A 49 -11.77 9.44 10.66
C ASN A 49 -12.86 10.10 9.81
N ALA A 50 -12.52 11.12 9.03
CA ALA A 50 -13.47 11.75 8.11
C ALA A 50 -13.96 10.77 7.03
N LEU A 51 -13.07 9.92 6.50
CA LEU A 51 -13.44 8.85 5.57
C LEU A 51 -14.35 7.81 6.23
N LEU A 52 -13.97 7.28 7.39
CA LEU A 52 -14.73 6.23 8.09
C LEU A 52 -16.13 6.68 8.52
N GLN A 53 -16.33 7.98 8.76
CA GLN A 53 -17.64 8.56 9.07
C GLN A 53 -18.50 8.80 7.84
N ASN A 54 -17.92 8.76 6.63
CA ASN A 54 -18.62 9.02 5.39
C ASN A 54 -19.40 7.77 4.93
N GLU A 55 -20.70 7.89 4.66
CA GLU A 55 -21.55 6.78 4.21
C GLU A 55 -21.07 6.20 2.88
N THR A 56 -20.73 7.06 1.91
CA THR A 56 -20.22 6.65 0.59
C THR A 56 -18.95 5.80 0.74
N TYR A 57 -18.08 6.12 1.72
CA TYR A 57 -16.88 5.33 1.97
C TYR A 57 -17.21 3.92 2.47
N ARG A 58 -18.20 3.79 3.33
CA ARG A 58 -18.66 2.49 3.85
C ARG A 58 -19.33 1.65 2.77
N ASP A 59 -20.15 2.30 1.94
CA ASP A 59 -20.92 1.62 0.88
C ASP A 59 -20.03 1.15 -0.28
N MET A 60 -18.82 1.70 -0.43
CA MET A 60 -17.92 1.29 -1.49
C MET A 60 -17.10 0.03 -1.19
N ALA A 61 -17.28 -0.63 -0.04
CA ALA A 61 -16.39 -1.70 0.44
C ALA A 61 -16.16 -2.81 -0.61
N ASP A 62 -17.22 -3.23 -1.34
CA ASP A 62 -17.16 -4.32 -2.30
C ASP A 62 -17.47 -3.87 -3.76
N THR A 63 -17.47 -2.57 -4.03
CA THR A 63 -17.79 -2.09 -5.38
C THR A 63 -16.56 -2.10 -6.30
N HIS A 64 -16.82 -2.48 -7.57
CA HIS A 64 -15.87 -2.33 -8.68
C HIS A 64 -16.00 -0.96 -9.37
N GLU A 65 -16.86 -0.08 -8.90
CA GLU A 65 -17.10 1.23 -9.51
C GLU A 65 -16.09 2.27 -9.01
N TYR A 66 -15.89 3.31 -9.82
CA TYR A 66 -15.19 4.50 -9.38
C TYR A 66 -16.10 5.36 -8.54
N VAL A 67 -15.69 5.67 -7.32
CA VAL A 67 -16.46 6.46 -6.37
C VAL A 67 -15.82 7.83 -6.19
N MET A 68 -16.60 8.89 -6.43
CA MET A 68 -16.12 10.27 -6.23
C MET A 68 -16.38 10.74 -4.80
N PHE A 69 -15.35 11.24 -4.16
CA PHE A 69 -15.43 11.88 -2.86
C PHE A 69 -15.35 13.40 -3.00
N PRO A 70 -16.22 14.12 -2.31
CA PRO A 70 -16.26 15.58 -2.36
C PRO A 70 -15.11 16.21 -1.58
N ALA A 71 -14.74 17.43 -1.96
CA ALA A 71 -13.61 18.15 -1.40
C ALA A 71 -13.73 18.46 0.12
N TYR A 72 -14.92 18.43 0.69
CA TYR A 72 -15.09 18.74 2.12
C TYR A 72 -14.43 17.68 3.05
N ILE A 73 -14.14 16.48 2.54
CA ILE A 73 -13.53 15.39 3.33
C ILE A 73 -12.03 15.66 3.56
N SER A 74 -11.30 16.01 2.50
CA SER A 74 -9.84 16.17 2.56
C SER A 74 -9.34 17.51 2.03
N GLY A 75 -10.23 18.39 1.59
CA GLY A 75 -9.88 19.64 0.91
C GLY A 75 -9.77 19.54 -0.61
N CYS A 76 -9.71 18.34 -1.16
CA CYS A 76 -9.69 18.05 -2.61
C CYS A 76 -10.75 17.00 -2.95
N ARG A 77 -11.31 17.10 -4.17
CA ARG A 77 -12.09 15.99 -4.71
C ARG A 77 -11.16 14.81 -4.98
N SER A 78 -11.66 13.60 -4.77
CA SER A 78 -10.91 12.40 -5.12
C SER A 78 -11.79 11.35 -5.77
N MET A 79 -11.19 10.57 -6.66
CA MET A 79 -11.79 9.39 -7.25
C MET A 79 -11.11 8.16 -6.65
N ASN A 80 -11.91 7.27 -6.12
CA ASN A 80 -11.45 6.06 -5.44
C ASN A 80 -11.93 4.82 -6.18
N ARG A 81 -11.09 3.79 -6.21
CA ARG A 81 -11.38 2.49 -6.82
C ARG A 81 -10.78 1.38 -5.96
N ASN A 82 -11.59 0.39 -5.58
CA ASN A 82 -11.03 -0.80 -4.96
C ASN A 82 -10.28 -1.66 -5.98
N LEU A 83 -9.19 -2.26 -5.55
CA LEU A 83 -8.39 -3.21 -6.31
C LEU A 83 -8.66 -4.61 -5.76
N PHE A 84 -8.85 -5.55 -6.67
CA PHE A 84 -9.26 -6.91 -6.33
C PHE A 84 -8.14 -7.91 -6.64
N VAL A 85 -7.87 -8.78 -5.68
CA VAL A 85 -6.98 -9.94 -5.85
C VAL A 85 -7.83 -11.17 -5.53
N ASP A 86 -7.85 -12.14 -6.43
CA ASP A 86 -8.65 -13.37 -6.30
C ASP A 86 -10.14 -13.10 -5.99
N GLY A 87 -10.68 -12.05 -6.60
CA GLY A 87 -12.09 -11.67 -6.47
C GLY A 87 -12.43 -11.00 -5.13
N LYS A 88 -11.44 -10.67 -4.31
CA LYS A 88 -11.62 -9.94 -3.04
C LYS A 88 -11.00 -8.55 -3.13
N ALA A 89 -11.71 -7.55 -2.64
CA ALA A 89 -11.13 -6.23 -2.46
C ALA A 89 -10.02 -6.31 -1.39
N THR A 90 -8.81 -5.92 -1.75
CA THR A 90 -7.64 -5.95 -0.85
C THR A 90 -6.99 -4.59 -0.69
N HIS A 91 -7.04 -3.78 -1.75
CA HIS A 91 -6.39 -2.48 -1.80
C HIS A 91 -7.33 -1.42 -2.37
N ARG A 92 -6.86 -0.18 -2.33
CA ARG A 92 -7.58 0.97 -2.89
C ARG A 92 -6.64 1.89 -3.62
N LEU A 93 -7.03 2.25 -4.85
CA LEU A 93 -6.42 3.31 -5.63
C LEU A 93 -7.20 4.62 -5.38
N VAL A 94 -6.48 5.68 -5.06
CA VAL A 94 -7.01 7.03 -4.87
C VAL A 94 -6.34 7.97 -5.86
N LEU A 95 -7.13 8.64 -6.70
CA LEU A 95 -6.69 9.76 -7.53
C LEU A 95 -7.24 11.05 -6.93
N THR A 96 -6.38 12.00 -6.58
CA THR A 96 -6.80 13.26 -5.96
C THR A 96 -6.72 14.41 -6.94
N GLU A 97 -7.81 15.15 -7.09
CA GLU A 97 -7.93 16.29 -8.01
C GLU A 97 -7.17 17.51 -7.45
N CYS A 98 -5.96 17.77 -7.95
CA CYS A 98 -5.13 18.86 -7.48
C CYS A 98 -4.72 19.84 -8.60
N ARG A 99 -4.35 19.33 -9.76
CA ARG A 99 -3.81 20.14 -10.87
C ARG A 99 -4.66 20.07 -12.13
N SER A 100 -5.35 18.96 -12.33
CA SER A 100 -6.18 18.70 -13.49
C SER A 100 -7.53 18.17 -13.06
N GLU A 101 -8.59 18.60 -13.74
CA GLU A 101 -9.95 18.12 -13.46
C GLU A 101 -10.09 16.62 -13.78
N ILE A 102 -10.73 15.88 -12.88
CA ILE A 102 -11.06 14.48 -13.11
C ILE A 102 -12.26 14.39 -14.03
N THR A 103 -12.02 13.99 -15.26
CA THR A 103 -13.05 13.84 -16.31
C THR A 103 -13.26 12.36 -16.66
N LEU A 104 -14.30 12.04 -17.42
CA LEU A 104 -14.53 10.67 -17.92
C LEU A 104 -13.37 10.08 -18.72
N ARG A 105 -12.55 10.91 -19.36
CA ARG A 105 -11.35 10.45 -20.09
C ARG A 105 -10.29 9.85 -19.16
N VAL A 106 -10.25 10.29 -17.93
CA VAL A 106 -9.34 9.77 -16.90
C VAL A 106 -9.65 8.32 -16.59
N ILE A 107 -10.93 7.93 -16.60
CA ILE A 107 -11.38 6.57 -16.29
C ILE A 107 -10.73 5.54 -17.22
N CYS A 108 -10.67 5.82 -18.54
CA CYS A 108 -10.04 4.87 -19.48
C CYS A 108 -8.56 4.63 -19.19
N VAL A 109 -7.83 5.63 -18.68
CA VAL A 109 -6.43 5.48 -18.27
C VAL A 109 -6.33 4.72 -16.96
N LEU A 110 -7.24 5.02 -16.02
CA LEU A 110 -7.30 4.33 -14.74
C LEU A 110 -7.69 2.85 -14.88
N ASP A 111 -8.55 2.49 -15.83
CA ASP A 111 -8.91 1.08 -16.08
C ASP A 111 -7.67 0.26 -16.46
N ILE A 112 -6.81 0.81 -17.33
CA ILE A 112 -5.54 0.17 -17.69
C ILE A 112 -4.61 0.07 -16.47
N LEU A 113 -4.55 1.13 -15.66
CA LEU A 113 -3.73 1.14 -14.45
C LEU A 113 -4.25 0.11 -13.43
N VAL A 114 -5.57 0.06 -13.19
CA VAL A 114 -6.21 -0.88 -12.26
C VAL A 114 -5.90 -2.32 -12.67
N GLU A 115 -6.09 -2.69 -13.96
CA GLU A 115 -5.76 -4.03 -14.46
C GLU A 115 -4.30 -4.40 -14.15
N LYS A 116 -3.36 -3.47 -14.35
CA LYS A 116 -1.95 -3.72 -14.10
C LYS A 116 -1.60 -3.77 -12.60
N LEU A 117 -2.24 -2.94 -11.78
CA LEU A 117 -2.05 -2.98 -10.33
C LEU A 117 -2.60 -4.28 -9.73
N GLU A 118 -3.81 -4.71 -10.12
CA GLU A 118 -4.40 -5.97 -9.68
C GLU A 118 -3.52 -7.16 -10.07
N TYR A 119 -2.97 -7.15 -11.29
CA TYR A 119 -2.01 -8.16 -11.74
C TYR A 119 -0.74 -8.18 -10.87
N LEU A 120 -0.14 -7.02 -10.59
CA LEU A 120 1.07 -6.94 -9.77
C LEU A 120 0.80 -7.39 -8.33
N LEU A 121 -0.28 -6.92 -7.73
CA LEU A 121 -0.66 -7.29 -6.36
C LEU A 121 -0.95 -8.78 -6.21
N ALA A 122 -1.54 -9.42 -7.24
CA ALA A 122 -1.76 -10.86 -7.25
C ALA A 122 -0.45 -11.65 -7.30
N HIS A 123 0.56 -11.14 -8.04
CA HIS A 123 1.84 -11.84 -8.24
C HIS A 123 2.88 -11.48 -7.18
N GLU A 124 2.76 -10.32 -6.49
CA GLU A 124 3.58 -10.05 -5.30
C GLU A 124 3.31 -11.04 -4.16
N ALA A 125 2.09 -11.59 -4.11
CA ALA A 125 1.75 -12.66 -3.16
C ALA A 125 2.31 -14.03 -3.56
N GLU A 126 2.66 -14.22 -4.85
CA GLU A 126 3.25 -15.47 -5.37
C GLU A 126 4.78 -15.45 -5.34
N GLU A 127 5.40 -14.30 -5.42
CA GLU A 127 6.81 -14.12 -5.04
C GLU A 127 6.87 -14.07 -3.51
N GLU A 128 6.70 -15.21 -2.86
CA GLU A 128 7.26 -15.47 -1.53
C GLU A 128 8.75 -15.16 -1.66
N ASP A 129 9.11 -13.91 -1.37
CA ASP A 129 10.50 -13.50 -1.30
C ASP A 129 11.12 -14.27 -0.11
N PRO A 130 11.92 -15.32 -0.37
CA PRO A 130 12.54 -16.08 0.71
C PRO A 130 13.39 -15.19 1.61
N ASP A 131 13.83 -14.02 1.12
CA ASP A 131 14.55 -13.03 1.89
C ASP A 131 13.63 -12.31 2.89
N ARG A 132 12.35 -12.07 2.54
CA ARG A 132 11.37 -11.44 3.43
C ARG A 132 10.93 -12.36 4.58
N ASP A 133 10.70 -13.63 4.29
CA ASP A 133 10.41 -14.63 5.32
C ASP A 133 11.61 -14.80 6.25
N MET A 134 12.81 -14.76 5.71
CA MET A 134 14.05 -14.79 6.45
C MET A 134 14.21 -13.57 7.36
N GLU A 135 13.92 -12.36 6.85
CA GLU A 135 13.94 -11.13 7.65
C GLU A 135 12.99 -11.21 8.84
N GLN A 136 11.76 -11.68 8.67
CA GLN A 136 10.78 -11.85 9.74
C GLN A 136 11.25 -12.86 10.79
N ILE A 137 11.84 -13.98 10.37
CA ILE A 137 12.41 -14.98 11.29
C ILE A 137 13.56 -14.36 12.08
N PHE A 138 14.47 -13.63 11.43
CA PHE A 138 15.59 -12.97 12.13
C PHE A 138 15.13 -11.87 13.09
N VAL A 139 14.17 -11.03 12.69
CA VAL A 139 13.57 -10.01 13.58
C VAL A 139 12.95 -10.67 14.81
N ARG A 140 12.25 -11.80 14.65
CA ARG A 140 11.68 -12.56 15.77
C ARG A 140 12.77 -13.14 16.66
N ILE A 141 13.81 -13.77 16.11
CA ILE A 141 14.94 -14.32 16.87
C ILE A 141 15.65 -13.23 17.68
N LEU A 142 15.87 -12.05 17.07
CA LEU A 142 16.57 -10.95 17.72
C LEU A 142 15.71 -10.20 18.74
N SER A 143 14.39 -10.19 18.55
CA SER A 143 13.43 -9.45 19.41
C SER A 143 12.88 -10.30 20.55
N ASP A 144 12.73 -11.61 20.36
CA ASP A 144 12.13 -12.53 21.34
C ASP A 144 13.17 -13.51 21.90
N ARG A 145 13.61 -13.24 23.13
CA ARG A 145 14.55 -14.11 23.85
C ARG A 145 13.96 -15.48 24.26
N THR A 146 12.65 -15.66 24.04
CA THR A 146 11.91 -16.89 24.37
C THR A 146 11.53 -17.70 23.13
N ALA A 147 12.04 -17.33 21.95
CA ALA A 147 11.75 -18.02 20.71
C ALA A 147 12.07 -19.53 20.83
N ASP A 148 11.09 -20.37 20.49
CA ASP A 148 11.29 -21.82 20.50
C ASP A 148 12.31 -22.22 19.44
N TYR A 149 13.47 -22.68 19.91
CA TYR A 149 14.59 -23.10 19.04
C TYR A 149 14.18 -24.14 18.00
N MET A 150 13.31 -25.08 18.38
CA MET A 150 12.85 -26.16 17.49
C MET A 150 11.97 -25.62 16.36
N GLN A 151 11.11 -24.65 16.67
CA GLN A 151 10.27 -23.99 15.67
C GLN A 151 11.11 -23.15 14.72
N VAL A 152 12.00 -22.31 15.25
CA VAL A 152 12.92 -21.47 14.46
C VAL A 152 13.82 -22.32 13.55
N SER A 153 14.37 -23.42 14.08
CA SER A 153 15.22 -24.33 13.31
C SER A 153 14.48 -24.99 12.15
N ARG A 154 13.20 -25.33 12.34
CA ARG A 154 12.37 -25.89 11.28
C ARG A 154 12.07 -24.86 10.19
N GLU A 155 11.64 -23.65 10.55
CA GLU A 155 11.33 -22.58 9.63
C GLU A 155 12.59 -22.18 8.81
N LEU A 156 13.76 -22.06 9.45
CA LEU A 156 15.02 -21.81 8.74
C LEU A 156 15.39 -22.95 7.79
N SER A 157 15.10 -24.21 8.17
CA SER A 157 15.38 -25.36 7.30
C SER A 157 14.49 -25.38 6.06
N GLU A 158 13.24 -24.93 6.17
CA GLU A 158 12.30 -24.78 5.04
C GLU A 158 12.81 -23.74 4.04
N LEU A 159 13.54 -22.72 4.49
CA LEU A 159 14.23 -21.72 3.66
C LEU A 159 15.63 -22.15 3.18
N GLY A 160 16.02 -23.41 3.40
CA GLY A 160 17.32 -23.95 2.99
C GLY A 160 18.49 -23.64 3.91
N TRP A 161 18.22 -23.09 5.11
CA TRP A 161 19.24 -22.83 6.12
C TRP A 161 19.42 -24.03 7.04
N SER A 162 20.67 -24.28 7.41
CA SER A 162 21.00 -25.42 8.28
C SER A 162 21.59 -24.95 9.60
N GLY A 163 21.07 -25.47 10.72
CA GLY A 163 21.60 -25.21 12.06
C GLY A 163 23.04 -25.71 12.27
N ASN A 164 23.60 -26.48 11.32
CA ASN A 164 24.97 -26.97 11.35
C ASN A 164 25.97 -26.04 10.66
N HIS A 165 25.52 -24.94 10.05
CA HIS A 165 26.38 -23.95 9.43
C HIS A 165 26.63 -22.79 10.38
N GLU A 166 27.82 -22.18 10.27
CA GLU A 166 28.12 -20.92 10.95
C GLU A 166 27.69 -19.76 10.06
N TYR A 167 26.91 -18.83 10.62
CA TYR A 167 26.42 -17.64 9.93
C TYR A 167 26.98 -16.39 10.57
N MET A 168 27.29 -15.39 9.74
CA MET A 168 27.76 -14.08 10.19
C MET A 168 26.65 -13.03 9.95
N CYS A 169 26.26 -12.32 10.99
CA CYS A 169 25.37 -11.17 10.88
C CYS A 169 26.17 -9.88 10.81
N LEU A 170 25.98 -9.08 9.75
CA LEU A 170 26.58 -7.75 9.59
C LEU A 170 25.50 -6.69 9.77
N ILE A 171 25.69 -5.80 10.75
CA ILE A 171 24.84 -4.63 10.95
C ILE A 171 25.58 -3.42 10.38
N LEU A 172 25.02 -2.81 9.32
CA LEU A 172 25.52 -1.57 8.73
C LEU A 172 24.66 -0.40 9.24
N GLN A 173 25.27 0.49 10.02
CA GLN A 173 24.64 1.73 10.43
C GLN A 173 25.16 2.86 9.52
N ILE A 174 24.27 3.39 8.68
CA ILE A 174 24.57 4.55 7.84
C ILE A 174 24.14 5.80 8.61
N THR A 175 25.14 6.60 9.05
CA THR A 175 24.91 7.95 9.60
C THR A 175 25.07 8.96 8.48
N TYR A 176 24.03 9.77 8.23
CA TYR A 176 24.06 10.91 7.29
C TYR A 176 24.48 12.17 8.03
#